data_c4ea6b170a4ef8ae93927fba230e0916
#
_entry.id   c4ea6b170a4ef8ae93927fba230e0916
#
_cell.length_a   1.000
_cell.length_b   1.000
_cell.length_c   1.000
_cell.angle_alpha   90.00
_cell.angle_beta   90.00
_cell.angle_gamma   90.00
#
_symmetry.space_group_name_H-M   'P 1'
#
loop_
_entity.id
_entity.type
_entity.pdbx_description
1 polymer ?
#
loop_
_entity_poly.entity_id
_entity_poly.type
_entity_poly.pdbx_seq_one_letter_code
_entity_poly.pdbx_strand_id
1 'polypeptide(L)'
;EIPLRLVGSEMCIRDRKYVKSVDTLIGLVEDASDDIIKPAVATISEYPMSGLKVGDGFSVTTINAYLDLLEQIQPVVNNMTAKMNKVELPGSMGTMISSYSDKITSLMSMYTDYEDYIPLMKAFIGDGSDKVYLLAAQNTAEIRAAGGFPGSIGTIRVEDGVMSIGDFNPVNDVLATYPPDEANVTRKELKIFNDTLIYSRDASFNPDFERAAQIWALAYEAKHGESVDGVLALTPTII
;
A
#
# COMPACT_ATOMS: atom_id res chain seq x y z
N GLU A 1 25.53 50.89 32.98
CA GLU A 1 26.44 49.77 33.36
C GLU A 1 25.62 48.47 33.43
N ILE A 2 25.80 47.58 32.46
CA ILE A 2 25.21 46.22 32.49
C ILE A 2 26.10 45.41 33.45
N PRO A 3 25.55 44.84 34.53
CA PRO A 3 26.37 44.11 35.49
C PRO A 3 27.06 42.92 34.82
N LEU A 4 28.40 42.90 34.90
CA LEU A 4 29.26 41.81 34.37
C LEU A 4 28.81 40.37 34.79
N ARG A 5 28.06 40.27 35.89
CA ARG A 5 27.48 39.01 36.37
C ARG A 5 26.36 38.45 35.48
N LEU A 6 25.62 39.28 34.75
CA LEU A 6 24.55 38.85 33.85
C LEU A 6 25.12 38.28 32.54
N VAL A 7 26.20 38.86 32.01
CA VAL A 7 26.85 38.39 30.77
C VAL A 7 27.46 36.98 30.96
N GLY A 8 28.03 36.70 32.13
CA GLY A 8 28.56 35.37 32.43
C GLY A 8 27.47 34.27 32.57
N SER A 9 26.31 34.65 33.14
CA SER A 9 25.19 33.71 33.30
C SER A 9 24.50 33.36 31.96
N GLU A 10 24.34 34.34 31.07
CA GLU A 10 23.78 34.09 29.72
C GLU A 10 24.72 33.26 28.86
N MET A 11 26.03 33.44 28.94
CA MET A 11 27.03 32.63 28.25
C MET A 11 26.98 31.17 28.74
N CYS A 12 26.90 30.94 30.05
CA CYS A 12 26.76 29.62 30.63
C CYS A 12 25.45 28.92 30.24
N ILE A 13 24.33 29.64 30.13
CA ILE A 13 23.05 29.11 29.70
C ILE A 13 23.13 28.72 28.24
N ARG A 14 23.71 29.51 27.38
CA ARG A 14 23.89 29.25 25.95
C ARG A 14 24.78 28.03 25.74
N ASP A 15 25.92 27.95 26.39
CA ASP A 15 26.85 26.84 26.28
C ASP A 15 26.21 25.53 26.77
N ARG A 16 25.42 25.58 27.83
CA ARG A 16 24.67 24.43 28.34
C ARG A 16 23.62 23.94 27.35
N LYS A 17 22.94 24.85 26.62
CA LYS A 17 21.99 24.45 25.54
C LYS A 17 22.70 23.74 24.39
N TYR A 18 23.88 24.25 23.97
CA TYR A 18 24.65 23.63 22.90
C TYR A 18 25.16 22.25 23.29
N VAL A 19 25.70 22.06 24.47
CA VAL A 19 26.10 20.74 24.98
C VAL A 19 24.94 19.78 24.97
N LYS A 20 23.76 20.21 25.43
CA LYS A 20 22.55 19.39 25.42
C LYS A 20 22.08 19.03 23.99
N SER A 21 22.21 19.99 23.06
CA SER A 21 21.87 19.72 21.64
C SER A 21 22.85 18.73 21.01
N VAL A 22 24.14 18.82 21.31
CA VAL A 22 25.14 17.85 20.84
C VAL A 22 24.89 16.47 21.43
N ASP A 23 24.59 16.38 22.71
CA ASP A 23 24.24 15.13 23.40
C ASP A 23 23.00 14.46 22.76
N THR A 24 21.99 15.29 22.45
CA THR A 24 20.80 14.83 21.73
C THR A 24 21.14 14.28 20.35
N LEU A 25 22.04 14.93 19.60
CA LEU A 25 22.47 14.47 18.28
C LEU A 25 23.24 13.14 18.34
N ILE A 26 24.10 12.97 19.35
CA ILE A 26 24.81 11.69 19.55
C ILE A 26 23.79 10.57 19.79
N GLY A 27 22.84 10.77 20.70
CA GLY A 27 21.76 9.80 20.93
C GLY A 27 20.92 9.50 19.69
N LEU A 28 20.64 10.52 18.83
CA LEU A 28 19.95 10.31 17.57
C LEU A 28 20.74 9.46 16.57
N VAL A 29 22.06 9.59 16.54
CA VAL A 29 22.93 8.74 15.69
C VAL A 29 22.93 7.30 16.19
N GLU A 30 22.96 7.11 17.50
CA GLU A 30 22.87 5.78 18.13
C GLU A 30 21.50 5.15 17.85
N ASP A 31 20.40 5.86 18.11
CA ASP A 31 19.03 5.41 17.80
C ASP A 31 18.91 5.05 16.31
N ALA A 32 19.41 5.90 15.39
CA ALA A 32 19.38 5.64 13.96
C ALA A 32 20.17 4.39 13.57
N SER A 33 21.35 4.21 14.17
CA SER A 33 22.19 3.03 13.91
C SER A 33 21.50 1.75 14.32
N ASP A 34 20.95 1.73 15.54
CA ASP A 34 20.45 0.52 16.16
C ASP A 34 19.04 0.16 15.70
N ASP A 35 18.17 1.15 15.56
CA ASP A 35 16.74 0.93 15.34
C ASP A 35 16.30 1.14 13.87
N ILE A 36 17.17 1.71 13.01
CA ILE A 36 16.88 1.89 11.58
C ILE A 36 17.92 1.19 10.70
N ILE A 37 19.21 1.54 10.85
CA ILE A 37 20.23 1.07 9.91
C ILE A 37 20.46 -0.43 10.05
N LYS A 38 20.62 -0.95 11.27
CA LYS A 38 20.84 -2.38 11.50
C LYS A 38 19.65 -3.24 11.01
N PRO A 39 18.37 -2.92 11.35
CA PRO A 39 17.23 -3.65 10.79
C PRO A 39 17.16 -3.55 9.27
N ALA A 40 17.37 -2.37 8.69
CA ALA A 40 17.34 -2.19 7.24
C ALA A 40 18.43 -3.02 6.54
N VAL A 41 19.66 -3.01 7.04
CA VAL A 41 20.76 -3.82 6.49
C VAL A 41 20.48 -5.31 6.64
N ALA A 42 19.92 -5.76 7.75
CA ALA A 42 19.51 -7.14 7.96
C ALA A 42 18.44 -7.56 6.94
N THR A 43 17.38 -6.78 6.79
CA THR A 43 16.31 -7.04 5.83
C THR A 43 16.84 -7.07 4.40
N ILE A 44 17.64 -6.07 3.98
CA ILE A 44 18.22 -6.02 2.62
C ILE A 44 19.18 -7.21 2.38
N SER A 45 19.90 -7.65 3.39
CA SER A 45 20.84 -8.79 3.27
C SER A 45 20.11 -10.12 3.14
N GLU A 46 19.01 -10.30 3.87
CA GLU A 46 18.19 -11.50 3.83
C GLU A 46 17.25 -11.51 2.62
N TYR A 47 16.68 -10.37 2.28
CA TYR A 47 15.74 -10.17 1.16
C TYR A 47 16.26 -9.11 0.19
N PRO A 48 17.28 -9.42 -0.62
CA PRO A 48 17.86 -8.43 -1.54
C PRO A 48 16.83 -8.01 -2.59
N MET A 49 16.86 -6.72 -3.00
CA MET A 49 15.96 -6.17 -4.02
C MET A 49 16.02 -6.93 -5.35
N SER A 50 17.15 -7.58 -5.66
CA SER A 50 17.27 -8.47 -6.81
C SER A 50 16.37 -9.71 -6.73
N GLY A 51 15.99 -10.12 -5.52
CA GLY A 51 15.06 -11.23 -5.26
C GLY A 51 13.58 -10.81 -5.30
N LEU A 52 13.29 -9.51 -5.49
CA LEU A 52 11.90 -9.05 -5.60
C LEU A 52 11.22 -9.60 -6.85
N LYS A 53 11.94 -9.68 -7.97
CA LYS A 53 11.42 -10.25 -9.22
C LYS A 53 11.78 -11.74 -9.30
N VAL A 54 10.76 -12.59 -9.46
CA VAL A 54 10.90 -14.05 -9.58
C VAL A 54 10.16 -14.48 -10.85
N GLY A 55 10.91 -14.84 -11.89
CA GLY A 55 10.33 -15.12 -13.20
C GLY A 55 9.60 -13.90 -13.76
N ASP A 56 8.32 -14.06 -14.07
CA ASP A 56 7.44 -12.98 -14.52
C ASP A 56 6.63 -12.34 -13.39
N GLY A 57 6.83 -12.80 -12.14
CA GLY A 57 6.12 -12.30 -10.96
C GLY A 57 7.01 -11.61 -9.94
N PHE A 58 6.43 -11.39 -8.75
CA PHE A 58 7.07 -10.72 -7.62
C PHE A 58 7.01 -11.59 -6.36
N SER A 59 8.10 -11.62 -5.60
CA SER A 59 8.21 -12.34 -4.34
C SER A 59 7.36 -11.67 -3.26
N VAL A 60 6.30 -12.35 -2.82
CA VAL A 60 5.44 -11.91 -1.70
C VAL A 60 6.24 -11.84 -0.40
N THR A 61 7.12 -12.82 -0.15
CA THR A 61 7.98 -12.84 1.04
C THR A 61 8.88 -11.60 1.10
N THR A 62 9.49 -11.23 -0.03
CA THR A 62 10.33 -10.02 -0.10
C THR A 62 9.49 -8.76 0.10
N ILE A 63 8.30 -8.67 -0.51
CA ILE A 63 7.40 -7.52 -0.33
C ILE A 63 7.02 -7.38 1.16
N ASN A 64 6.57 -8.46 1.80
CA ASN A 64 6.17 -8.45 3.20
C ASN A 64 7.33 -8.05 4.12
N ALA A 65 8.55 -8.56 3.88
CA ALA A 65 9.72 -8.20 4.67
C ALA A 65 10.00 -6.68 4.64
N TYR A 66 9.82 -6.02 3.49
CA TYR A 66 9.98 -4.57 3.38
C TYR A 66 8.81 -3.79 4.02
N LEU A 67 7.58 -4.30 3.92
CA LEU A 67 6.42 -3.70 4.60
C LEU A 67 6.59 -3.78 6.12
N ASP A 68 7.05 -4.92 6.65
CA ASP A 68 7.34 -5.12 8.07
C ASP A 68 8.45 -4.17 8.55
N LEU A 69 9.52 -4.01 7.75
CA LEU A 69 10.57 -3.05 8.04
C LEU A 69 10.04 -1.62 8.13
N LEU A 70 9.17 -1.19 7.20
CA LEU A 70 8.57 0.14 7.22
C LEU A 70 7.73 0.36 8.49
N GLU A 71 6.90 -0.62 8.87
CA GLU A 71 6.13 -0.57 10.11
C GLU A 71 7.02 -0.50 11.36
N GLN A 72 8.14 -1.22 11.37
CA GLN A 72 9.10 -1.23 12.49
C GLN A 72 9.82 0.12 12.64
N ILE A 73 10.29 0.73 11.54
CA ILE A 73 11.09 1.95 11.61
C ILE A 73 10.27 3.23 11.79
N GLN A 74 9.00 3.23 11.39
CA GLN A 74 8.13 4.40 11.44
C GLN A 74 8.08 5.09 12.82
N PRO A 75 7.79 4.40 13.94
CA PRO A 75 7.72 5.05 15.26
C PRO A 75 9.07 5.60 15.70
N VAL A 76 10.18 4.95 15.29
CA VAL A 76 11.55 5.42 15.58
C VAL A 76 11.82 6.74 14.85
N VAL A 77 11.51 6.79 13.55
CA VAL A 77 11.70 8.00 12.72
C VAL A 77 10.86 9.16 13.24
N ASN A 78 9.61 8.92 13.64
CA ASN A 78 8.75 9.94 14.24
C ASN A 78 9.35 10.52 15.54
N ASN A 79 9.84 9.65 16.43
CA ASN A 79 10.50 10.06 17.67
C ASN A 79 11.78 10.85 17.40
N MET A 80 12.59 10.39 16.44
CA MET A 80 13.83 11.06 16.03
C MET A 80 13.53 12.46 15.46
N THR A 81 12.54 12.60 14.59
CA THR A 81 12.13 13.89 14.03
C THR A 81 11.68 14.85 15.14
N ALA A 82 10.89 14.37 16.11
CA ALA A 82 10.48 15.16 17.26
C ALA A 82 11.65 15.60 18.15
N LYS A 83 12.71 14.79 18.28
CA LYS A 83 13.96 15.15 18.99
C LYS A 83 14.77 16.16 18.16
N MET A 84 14.93 15.93 16.85
CA MET A 84 15.67 16.83 15.95
C MET A 84 15.11 18.26 15.96
N ASN A 85 13.79 18.42 15.97
CA ASN A 85 13.12 19.72 16.00
C ASN A 85 13.37 20.52 17.30
N LYS A 86 13.91 19.88 18.34
CA LYS A 86 14.30 20.52 19.60
C LYS A 86 15.79 20.87 19.67
N VAL A 87 16.58 20.51 18.66
CA VAL A 87 18.01 20.78 18.59
C VAL A 87 18.23 22.22 18.15
N GLU A 88 18.85 23.03 19.02
CA GLU A 88 19.22 24.40 18.75
C GLU A 88 20.74 24.50 18.57
N LEU A 89 21.19 24.59 17.32
CA LEU A 89 22.59 24.80 16.98
C LEU A 89 22.77 26.07 16.15
N PRO A 90 23.86 26.83 16.36
CA PRO A 90 24.10 28.08 15.62
C PRO A 90 24.69 27.81 14.24
N GLY A 91 24.49 28.78 13.33
CA GLY A 91 25.15 28.85 12.04
C GLY A 91 24.78 27.68 11.08
N SER A 92 25.74 27.27 10.29
CA SER A 92 25.55 26.24 9.22
C SER A 92 25.13 24.88 9.75
N MET A 93 25.48 24.52 10.97
CA MET A 93 25.06 23.23 11.56
C MET A 93 23.56 23.23 11.85
N GLY A 94 23.01 24.32 12.37
CA GLY A 94 21.57 24.43 12.61
C GLY A 94 20.76 24.37 11.32
N THR A 95 21.19 25.07 10.27
CA THR A 95 20.52 25.03 8.95
C THR A 95 20.61 23.65 8.30
N MET A 96 21.72 22.94 8.47
CA MET A 96 21.86 21.58 7.96
C MET A 96 20.89 20.61 8.65
N ILE A 97 20.80 20.66 9.98
CA ILE A 97 19.91 19.79 10.76
C ILE A 97 18.44 20.08 10.42
N SER A 98 18.03 21.35 10.33
CA SER A 98 16.66 21.68 9.93
C SER A 98 16.34 21.15 8.53
N SER A 99 17.26 21.30 7.57
CA SER A 99 17.09 20.76 6.21
C SER A 99 16.93 19.23 6.18
N TYR A 100 17.66 18.49 7.01
CA TYR A 100 17.48 17.03 7.12
C TYR A 100 16.16 16.70 7.81
N SER A 101 15.78 17.41 8.87
CA SER A 101 14.49 17.24 9.54
C SER A 101 13.33 17.45 8.57
N ASP A 102 13.38 18.50 7.75
CA ASP A 102 12.35 18.78 6.74
C ASP A 102 12.23 17.66 5.69
N LYS A 103 13.37 17.12 5.22
CA LYS A 103 13.38 15.99 4.28
C LYS A 103 12.78 14.73 4.90
N ILE A 104 13.17 14.40 6.13
CA ILE A 104 12.62 13.25 6.86
C ILE A 104 11.12 13.44 7.07
N THR A 105 10.68 14.62 7.49
CA THR A 105 9.25 14.94 7.67
C THR A 105 8.48 14.78 6.35
N SER A 106 9.05 15.23 5.22
CA SER A 106 8.43 15.06 3.90
C SER A 106 8.31 13.59 3.50
N LEU A 107 9.33 12.76 3.75
CA LEU A 107 9.26 11.32 3.50
C LEU A 107 8.23 10.63 4.40
N MET A 108 8.18 11.04 5.68
CA MET A 108 7.20 10.49 6.62
C MET A 108 5.77 10.90 6.30
N SER A 109 5.54 12.12 5.78
CA SER A 109 4.19 12.49 5.33
C SER A 109 3.72 11.60 4.16
N MET A 110 4.60 11.28 3.23
CA MET A 110 4.29 10.32 2.17
C MET A 110 3.96 8.92 2.73
N TYR A 111 4.69 8.47 3.74
CA TYR A 111 4.37 7.20 4.40
C TYR A 111 3.00 7.26 5.09
N THR A 112 2.71 8.32 5.87
CA THR A 112 1.45 8.51 6.60
C THR A 112 0.24 8.55 5.66
N ASP A 113 0.41 9.06 4.43
CA ASP A 113 -0.65 9.06 3.42
C ASP A 113 -1.04 7.64 2.98
N TYR A 114 -0.17 6.65 3.18
CA TYR A 114 -0.35 5.27 2.73
C TYR A 114 -0.33 4.22 3.85
N GLU A 115 -0.01 4.58 5.10
CA GLU A 115 0.13 3.60 6.21
C GLU A 115 -1.14 2.78 6.46
N ASP A 116 -2.32 3.39 6.31
CA ASP A 116 -3.60 2.71 6.46
C ASP A 116 -3.84 1.63 5.38
N TYR A 117 -3.13 1.71 4.25
CA TYR A 117 -3.23 0.72 3.18
C TYR A 117 -2.27 -0.48 3.35
N ILE A 118 -1.26 -0.38 4.22
CA ILE A 118 -0.28 -1.46 4.43
C ILE A 118 -0.96 -2.75 4.91
N PRO A 119 -1.84 -2.74 5.93
CA PRO A 119 -2.57 -3.94 6.35
C PRO A 119 -3.45 -4.52 5.23
N LEU A 120 -4.07 -3.64 4.42
CA LEU A 120 -4.87 -4.06 3.27
C LEU A 120 -3.99 -4.70 2.18
N MET A 121 -2.83 -4.12 1.89
CA MET A 121 -1.85 -4.70 0.95
C MET A 121 -1.36 -6.07 1.43
N LYS A 122 -1.01 -6.20 2.71
CA LYS A 122 -0.61 -7.50 3.29
C LYS A 122 -1.73 -8.53 3.19
N ALA A 123 -2.97 -8.15 3.49
CA ALA A 123 -4.12 -9.04 3.35
C ALA A 123 -4.36 -9.44 1.88
N PHE A 124 -4.13 -8.53 0.94
CA PHE A 124 -4.28 -8.76 -0.50
C PHE A 124 -3.20 -9.70 -1.06
N ILE A 125 -1.92 -9.46 -0.74
CA ILE A 125 -0.83 -10.33 -1.21
C ILE A 125 -0.72 -11.63 -0.43
N GLY A 126 -1.43 -11.76 0.69
CA GLY A 126 -1.44 -12.93 1.54
C GLY A 126 -0.19 -13.08 2.43
N ASP A 127 -0.29 -14.00 3.35
CA ASP A 127 0.77 -14.37 4.30
C ASP A 127 1.54 -15.62 3.87
N GLY A 128 1.52 -15.93 2.56
CA GLY A 128 2.06 -17.15 1.96
C GLY A 128 1.00 -18.17 1.55
N SER A 129 -0.29 -17.90 1.78
CA SER A 129 -1.39 -18.70 1.23
C SER A 129 -1.64 -18.33 -0.24
N ASP A 130 -2.01 -19.32 -1.04
CA ASP A 130 -2.39 -19.09 -2.43
C ASP A 130 -3.64 -18.21 -2.50
N LYS A 131 -3.62 -17.26 -3.45
CA LYS A 131 -4.70 -16.29 -3.69
C LYS A 131 -4.97 -16.13 -5.17
N VAL A 132 -6.24 -15.97 -5.51
CA VAL A 132 -6.68 -15.68 -6.88
C VAL A 132 -7.61 -14.48 -6.86
N TYR A 133 -7.30 -13.47 -7.65
CA TYR A 133 -8.15 -12.29 -7.82
C TYR A 133 -8.47 -12.09 -9.29
N LEU A 134 -9.71 -11.69 -9.60
CA LEU A 134 -10.07 -11.22 -10.93
C LEU A 134 -9.74 -9.73 -11.08
N LEU A 135 -9.18 -9.37 -12.22
CA LEU A 135 -8.96 -7.99 -12.65
C LEU A 135 -9.95 -7.64 -13.76
N ALA A 136 -11.02 -6.93 -13.45
CA ALA A 136 -11.98 -6.48 -14.44
C ALA A 136 -11.52 -5.15 -15.05
N ALA A 137 -11.02 -5.16 -16.28
CA ALA A 137 -10.70 -3.95 -17.03
C ALA A 137 -11.99 -3.33 -17.57
N GLN A 138 -12.43 -2.23 -16.93
CA GLN A 138 -13.69 -1.57 -17.22
C GLN A 138 -13.53 -0.44 -18.23
N ASN A 139 -14.30 -0.51 -19.32
CA ASN A 139 -14.42 0.58 -20.28
C ASN A 139 -15.42 1.63 -19.76
N THR A 140 -14.92 2.76 -19.32
CA THR A 140 -15.73 3.88 -18.79
C THR A 140 -16.52 4.63 -19.89
N ALA A 141 -16.17 4.45 -21.17
CA ALA A 141 -16.95 4.99 -22.28
C ALA A 141 -18.30 4.26 -22.46
N GLU A 142 -18.38 3.02 -21.98
CA GLU A 142 -19.64 2.29 -21.86
C GLU A 142 -20.14 2.42 -20.42
N ILE A 143 -20.86 3.50 -20.14
CA ILE A 143 -21.30 3.87 -18.79
C ILE A 143 -22.17 2.78 -18.19
N ARG A 144 -21.78 2.28 -17.02
CA ARG A 144 -22.52 1.35 -16.18
C ARG A 144 -22.47 1.79 -14.72
N ALA A 145 -23.45 1.42 -13.93
CA ALA A 145 -23.57 1.93 -12.56
C ALA A 145 -22.39 1.54 -11.64
N ALA A 146 -21.78 0.36 -11.85
CA ALA A 146 -20.60 -0.11 -11.12
C ALA A 146 -19.27 0.26 -11.82
N GLY A 147 -19.22 1.34 -12.62
CA GLY A 147 -17.99 1.89 -13.20
C GLY A 147 -17.93 1.85 -14.73
N GLY A 148 -18.08 0.70 -15.36
CA GLY A 148 -18.03 0.56 -16.82
C GLY A 148 -18.29 -0.86 -17.28
N PHE A 149 -18.22 -1.08 -18.61
CA PHE A 149 -18.32 -2.43 -19.17
C PHE A 149 -17.01 -3.20 -18.92
N PRO A 150 -17.05 -4.41 -18.32
CA PRO A 150 -15.87 -5.24 -18.12
C PRO A 150 -15.47 -5.88 -19.46
N GLY A 151 -14.77 -5.16 -20.32
CA GLY A 151 -14.43 -5.61 -21.68
C GLY A 151 -13.50 -6.82 -21.67
N SER A 152 -12.56 -6.82 -20.75
CA SER A 152 -11.63 -7.95 -20.54
C SER A 152 -11.38 -8.19 -19.06
N ILE A 153 -11.04 -9.43 -18.74
CA ILE A 153 -10.72 -9.86 -17.39
C ILE A 153 -9.38 -10.59 -17.41
N GLY A 154 -8.49 -10.17 -16.51
CA GLY A 154 -7.26 -10.88 -16.17
C GLY A 154 -7.35 -11.47 -14.76
N THR A 155 -6.28 -12.11 -14.33
CA THR A 155 -6.14 -12.64 -12.98
C THR A 155 -4.88 -12.11 -12.32
N ILE A 156 -4.92 -11.87 -10.99
CA ILE A 156 -3.72 -11.89 -10.17
C ILE A 156 -3.71 -13.20 -9.42
N ARG A 157 -2.58 -13.89 -9.44
CA ARG A 157 -2.36 -15.10 -8.67
C ARG A 157 -1.22 -14.91 -7.71
N VAL A 158 -1.39 -15.37 -6.50
CA VAL A 158 -0.31 -15.58 -5.54
C VAL A 158 -0.21 -17.10 -5.36
N GLU A 159 0.85 -17.69 -5.84
CA GLU A 159 1.10 -19.14 -5.79
C GLU A 159 2.55 -19.35 -5.35
N ASP A 160 2.78 -20.25 -4.39
CA ASP A 160 4.12 -20.54 -3.85
C ASP A 160 4.90 -19.27 -3.42
N GLY A 161 4.20 -18.26 -2.92
CA GLY A 161 4.80 -17.00 -2.50
C GLY A 161 5.24 -16.06 -3.63
N VAL A 162 4.76 -16.31 -4.86
CA VAL A 162 5.00 -15.46 -6.03
C VAL A 162 3.68 -14.88 -6.53
N MET A 163 3.61 -13.54 -6.58
CA MET A 163 2.48 -12.82 -7.16
C MET A 163 2.74 -12.59 -8.66
N SER A 164 1.82 -13.01 -9.50
CA SER A 164 1.87 -12.84 -10.95
C SER A 164 0.55 -12.26 -11.49
N ILE A 165 0.65 -11.59 -12.65
CA ILE A 165 -0.51 -11.07 -13.38
C ILE A 165 -0.65 -11.89 -14.65
N GLY A 166 -1.81 -12.53 -14.83
CA GLY A 166 -2.14 -13.29 -16.02
C GLY A 166 -2.66 -12.43 -17.18
N ASP A 167 -2.80 -13.06 -18.33
CA ASP A 167 -3.29 -12.41 -19.53
C ASP A 167 -4.73 -11.89 -19.38
N PHE A 168 -5.00 -10.75 -20.01
CA PHE A 168 -6.36 -10.23 -20.12
C PHE A 168 -7.05 -10.82 -21.33
N ASN A 169 -8.16 -11.52 -21.09
CA ASN A 169 -8.99 -12.13 -22.12
C ASN A 169 -10.36 -11.48 -22.17
N PRO A 170 -11.07 -11.55 -23.32
CA PRO A 170 -12.44 -11.05 -23.43
C PRO A 170 -13.33 -11.62 -22.33
N VAL A 171 -14.18 -10.79 -21.75
CA VAL A 171 -15.03 -11.18 -20.60
C VAL A 171 -15.86 -12.46 -20.87
N ASN A 172 -16.33 -12.64 -22.10
CA ASN A 172 -17.12 -13.82 -22.50
C ASN A 172 -16.28 -15.10 -22.52
N ASP A 173 -14.95 -14.98 -22.66
CA ASP A 173 -14.03 -16.11 -22.65
C ASP A 173 -13.61 -16.48 -21.22
N VAL A 174 -13.78 -15.56 -20.27
CA VAL A 174 -13.37 -15.74 -18.87
C VAL A 174 -14.56 -16.12 -17.97
N LEU A 175 -15.71 -15.48 -18.14
CA LEU A 175 -16.89 -15.75 -17.32
C LEU A 175 -17.86 -16.73 -18.00
N ALA A 176 -18.60 -17.51 -17.22
CA ALA A 176 -19.79 -18.20 -17.70
C ALA A 176 -20.77 -17.16 -18.28
N THR A 177 -21.42 -17.53 -19.40
CA THR A 177 -22.34 -16.60 -20.11
C THR A 177 -23.44 -16.07 -19.20
N TYR A 178 -24.00 -16.94 -18.36
CA TYR A 178 -25.04 -16.60 -17.40
C TYR A 178 -24.55 -16.80 -15.98
N PRO A 179 -25.04 -16.01 -15.01
CA PRO A 179 -24.76 -16.28 -13.60
C PRO A 179 -25.27 -17.68 -13.23
N PRO A 180 -24.49 -18.44 -12.45
CA PRO A 180 -24.96 -19.73 -11.92
C PRO A 180 -26.09 -19.53 -10.89
N ASP A 181 -26.84 -20.60 -10.59
CA ASP A 181 -27.96 -20.55 -9.66
C ASP A 181 -27.54 -20.07 -8.26
N GLU A 182 -26.32 -20.38 -7.84
CA GLU A 182 -25.72 -19.93 -6.58
C GLU A 182 -25.62 -18.39 -6.47
N ALA A 183 -25.61 -17.70 -7.59
CA ALA A 183 -25.63 -16.23 -7.59
C ALA A 183 -26.96 -15.68 -7.07
N ASN A 184 -28.03 -16.49 -7.01
CA ASN A 184 -29.32 -16.12 -6.45
C ASN A 184 -29.83 -14.76 -6.97
N VAL A 185 -29.79 -14.54 -8.29
CA VAL A 185 -30.21 -13.28 -8.91
C VAL A 185 -31.68 -13.02 -8.59
N THR A 186 -31.93 -11.91 -7.95
CA THR A 186 -33.26 -11.56 -7.44
C THR A 186 -34.18 -10.99 -8.53
N ARG A 187 -35.51 -11.06 -8.33
CA ARG A 187 -36.47 -10.40 -9.23
C ARG A 187 -36.27 -8.89 -9.32
N LYS A 188 -35.71 -8.25 -8.29
CA LYS A 188 -35.39 -6.82 -8.31
C LYS A 188 -34.20 -6.53 -9.23
N GLU A 189 -33.20 -7.40 -9.20
CA GLU A 189 -32.05 -7.30 -10.09
C GLU A 189 -32.48 -7.54 -11.54
N LEU A 190 -33.31 -8.55 -11.80
CA LEU A 190 -33.83 -8.81 -13.14
C LEU A 190 -34.58 -7.63 -13.75
N LYS A 191 -35.24 -6.79 -12.94
CA LYS A 191 -35.91 -5.56 -13.42
C LYS A 191 -34.95 -4.56 -14.03
N ILE A 192 -33.70 -4.52 -13.60
CA ILE A 192 -32.64 -3.69 -14.20
C ILE A 192 -32.41 -4.15 -15.66
N PHE A 193 -32.70 -5.42 -15.98
CA PHE A 193 -32.47 -6.07 -17.26
C PHE A 193 -33.76 -6.42 -18.01
N ASN A 194 -34.84 -5.66 -17.81
CA ASN A 194 -36.17 -5.89 -18.41
C ASN A 194 -36.83 -7.22 -18.04
N ASP A 195 -36.70 -7.66 -16.80
CA ASP A 195 -37.28 -8.92 -16.27
C ASP A 195 -36.85 -10.19 -17.05
N THR A 196 -35.77 -10.11 -17.82
CA THR A 196 -35.27 -11.22 -18.64
C THR A 196 -33.95 -11.76 -18.09
N LEU A 197 -33.25 -12.48 -18.89
CA LEU A 197 -32.00 -13.11 -18.55
C LEU A 197 -30.89 -12.06 -18.43
N ILE A 198 -30.12 -12.14 -17.34
CA ILE A 198 -28.89 -11.34 -17.16
C ILE A 198 -27.69 -12.13 -17.68
N TYR A 199 -26.83 -11.49 -18.46
CA TYR A 199 -25.51 -12.04 -18.75
C TYR A 199 -24.54 -11.70 -17.61
N SER A 200 -23.64 -12.63 -17.26
CA SER A 200 -22.65 -12.40 -16.19
C SER A 200 -21.85 -11.10 -16.39
N ARG A 201 -21.47 -10.79 -17.63
CA ARG A 201 -20.77 -9.55 -17.99
C ARG A 201 -21.58 -8.26 -17.69
N ASP A 202 -22.92 -8.38 -17.62
CA ASP A 202 -23.81 -7.24 -17.41
C ASP A 202 -24.07 -6.94 -15.92
N ALA A 203 -23.48 -7.73 -15.00
CA ALA A 203 -23.62 -7.50 -13.58
C ALA A 203 -23.19 -6.07 -13.16
N SER A 204 -22.31 -5.41 -13.92
CA SER A 204 -21.89 -4.00 -13.70
C SER A 204 -23.01 -2.96 -13.90
N PHE A 205 -24.19 -3.32 -14.37
CA PHE A 205 -25.38 -2.45 -14.30
C PHE A 205 -25.94 -2.31 -12.88
N ASN A 206 -25.63 -3.27 -11.98
CA ASN A 206 -25.94 -3.11 -10.57
C ASN A 206 -25.10 -1.96 -9.99
N PRO A 207 -25.70 -0.97 -9.30
CA PRO A 207 -24.94 0.12 -8.69
C PRO A 207 -24.07 -0.32 -7.52
N ASP A 208 -24.34 -1.48 -6.94
CA ASP A 208 -23.54 -2.13 -5.92
C ASP A 208 -22.41 -2.93 -6.57
N PHE A 209 -21.16 -2.41 -6.48
CA PHE A 209 -20.00 -3.09 -7.03
C PHE A 209 -19.72 -4.42 -6.34
N GLU A 210 -19.92 -4.52 -5.03
CA GLU A 210 -19.73 -5.77 -4.28
C GLU A 210 -20.61 -6.87 -4.87
N ARG A 211 -21.87 -6.54 -5.18
CA ARG A 211 -22.81 -7.47 -5.81
C ARG A 211 -22.41 -7.85 -7.23
N ALA A 212 -21.95 -6.90 -8.02
CA ALA A 212 -21.43 -7.17 -9.37
C ALA A 212 -20.20 -8.10 -9.31
N ALA A 213 -19.27 -7.82 -8.40
CA ALA A 213 -18.09 -8.63 -8.15
C ALA A 213 -18.43 -10.07 -7.73
N GLN A 214 -19.41 -10.24 -6.85
CA GLN A 214 -19.90 -11.55 -6.43
C GLN A 214 -20.43 -12.36 -7.61
N ILE A 215 -21.20 -11.75 -8.51
CA ILE A 215 -21.72 -12.43 -9.70
C ILE A 215 -20.57 -12.83 -10.64
N TRP A 216 -19.56 -11.96 -10.82
CA TRP A 216 -18.39 -12.28 -11.63
C TRP A 216 -17.55 -13.40 -11.03
N ALA A 217 -17.33 -13.40 -9.72
CA ALA A 217 -16.61 -14.45 -9.01
C ALA A 217 -17.28 -15.82 -9.21
N LEU A 218 -18.58 -15.89 -8.97
CA LEU A 218 -19.36 -17.13 -9.15
C LEU A 218 -19.41 -17.58 -10.62
N ALA A 219 -19.48 -16.63 -11.57
CA ALA A 219 -19.46 -16.95 -13.00
C ALA A 219 -18.08 -17.45 -13.46
N TYR A 220 -17.01 -16.99 -12.85
CA TYR A 220 -15.65 -17.50 -13.05
C TYR A 220 -15.53 -18.92 -12.49
N GLU A 221 -15.93 -19.12 -11.25
CA GLU A 221 -15.91 -20.44 -10.59
C GLU A 221 -16.73 -21.47 -11.38
N ALA A 222 -17.93 -21.12 -11.83
CA ALA A 222 -18.76 -22.00 -12.65
C ALA A 222 -18.10 -22.43 -13.98
N LYS A 223 -17.22 -21.59 -14.53
CA LYS A 223 -16.54 -21.85 -15.80
C LYS A 223 -15.21 -22.58 -15.64
N HIS A 224 -14.46 -22.26 -14.60
CA HIS A 224 -13.08 -22.74 -14.40
C HIS A 224 -12.95 -23.79 -13.29
N GLY A 225 -13.99 -23.93 -12.43
CA GLY A 225 -13.94 -24.82 -11.27
C GLY A 225 -13.03 -24.34 -10.15
N GLU A 226 -12.66 -23.04 -10.15
CA GLU A 226 -11.76 -22.41 -9.21
C GLU A 226 -12.45 -21.19 -8.60
N SER A 227 -12.49 -21.11 -7.27
CA SER A 227 -12.99 -19.93 -6.56
C SER A 227 -11.95 -18.81 -6.54
N VAL A 228 -12.41 -17.57 -6.40
CA VAL A 228 -11.54 -16.39 -6.30
C VAL A 228 -11.71 -15.70 -4.95
N ASP A 229 -10.60 -15.14 -4.43
CA ASP A 229 -10.56 -14.42 -3.16
C ASP A 229 -11.15 -13.00 -3.26
N GLY A 230 -11.22 -12.46 -4.49
CA GLY A 230 -11.81 -11.15 -4.71
C GLY A 230 -11.78 -10.69 -6.16
N VAL A 231 -12.38 -9.51 -6.39
CA VAL A 231 -12.46 -8.88 -7.71
C VAL A 231 -12.03 -7.43 -7.60
N LEU A 232 -11.12 -7.03 -8.48
CA LEU A 232 -10.63 -5.66 -8.60
C LEU A 232 -11.13 -5.06 -9.92
N ALA A 233 -11.64 -3.83 -9.87
CA ALA A 233 -11.98 -3.07 -11.05
C ALA A 233 -10.84 -2.12 -11.43
N LEU A 234 -10.38 -2.20 -12.67
CA LEU A 234 -9.41 -1.28 -13.26
C LEU A 234 -10.10 -0.41 -14.29
N THR A 235 -9.89 0.90 -14.19
CA THR A 235 -10.35 1.86 -15.20
C THR A 235 -9.15 2.49 -15.90
N PRO A 236 -9.26 2.99 -17.14
CA PRO A 236 -8.16 3.62 -17.87
C PRO A 236 -7.56 4.84 -17.15
N THR A 237 -8.26 5.42 -16.19
CA THR A 237 -7.77 6.55 -15.37
C THR A 237 -6.79 6.14 -14.27
N ILE A 238 -6.58 4.83 -14.06
CA ILE A 238 -5.66 4.29 -13.05
C ILE A 238 -4.29 3.91 -13.66
N ILE A 239 -4.21 3.90 -15.01
CA ILE A 239 -3.00 3.51 -15.77
C ILE A 239 -2.20 4.74 -16.18
#